data_6c41db82ad283f0d9361dac7b5fb4bc8
#
_entry.id   6c41db82ad283f0d9361dac7b5fb4bc8
#
_cell.length_a   1.000
_cell.length_b   1.000
_cell.length_c   1.000
_cell.angle_alpha   90.00
_cell.angle_beta   90.00
_cell.angle_gamma   90.00
#
_symmetry.space_group_name_H-M   'P 1'
#
loop_
_entity.id
_entity.type
_entity.pdbx_description
1 polymer ?
#
loop_
_entity_poly.entity_id
_entity_poly.type
_entity_poly.pdbx_seq_one_letter_code
_entity_poly.pdbx_strand_id
1 'polypeptide(L)'
;MRGYYTFFERALRAFNDHSTVSKLLVISSVSGGGLLAFSDAKAFQSYAEGDGKKKKVVVLGTGWAGVSFLKNLKSSSYDVHIVSPRNYFAFTPLLPSVTNGTVEGRSIVEPIRNIAKKEIEDAQNIRRSIIDCYERASLPSISEEERKRIMHFVVVGGGPTGVEYAAELHDFAHDDLAKLYPSIKDYLRITLLEAGDHILNMFDSRITKFATEKFVRDGIDVKTGSMVIKVSDKNISTKEIKTGQTVSIPYGMVLWSTGIATRPVIMDFMKQIGQGNRRVLATDEWLRVEGCDGVYALGDCATINQRKVMEDIAVIFSKADKNNSGTLDLKDFKDVVDHISERYPQVQIYMEKKKLKTFDALLKSAQGNDSKQIDIETFKNALHEVDSQMKNLPATAQVAAQQGEYLANCFNRMEQCEKYPEGPMRFRGIGRHRFHPFRYKHFGQFAPLGGEQTAAQLPGDWISVGYSTQWLWYAVYTSKLVSWRTRVLVVSDWLRRSIFGRDSSRI
;
A
#
# COMPACT_ATOMS: atom_id res chain seq x y z
N MET A 1 -13.23 -20.81 6.15
CA MET A 1 -12.09 -20.00 6.62
C MET A 1 -11.08 -20.74 7.51
N ARG A 2 -11.45 -21.69 8.36
CA ARG A 2 -10.48 -22.49 9.16
C ARG A 2 -9.48 -23.32 8.33
N GLY A 3 -9.82 -23.76 7.12
CA GLY A 3 -8.94 -24.57 6.28
C GLY A 3 -7.73 -23.84 5.67
N TYR A 4 -7.82 -22.54 5.43
CA TYR A 4 -6.71 -21.75 4.86
C TYR A 4 -5.62 -21.45 5.89
N TYR A 5 -5.98 -21.22 7.16
CA TYR A 5 -5.02 -20.99 8.25
C TYR A 5 -4.16 -22.23 8.54
N THR A 6 -4.80 -23.41 8.56
CA THR A 6 -4.07 -24.67 8.80
C THR A 6 -3.15 -25.07 7.64
N PHE A 7 -3.50 -24.72 6.39
CA PHE A 7 -2.65 -24.95 5.23
C PHE A 7 -1.41 -24.03 5.25
N PHE A 8 -1.59 -22.77 5.56
CA PHE A 8 -0.51 -21.79 5.63
C PHE A 8 0.48 -22.09 6.77
N GLU A 9 -0.01 -22.47 7.94
CA GLU A 9 0.85 -22.91 9.07
C GLU A 9 1.62 -24.21 8.76
N ARG A 10 1.01 -25.17 8.07
CA ARG A 10 1.69 -26.39 7.64
C ARG A 10 2.73 -26.14 6.57
N ALA A 11 2.43 -25.27 5.61
CA ALA A 11 3.38 -24.86 4.57
C ALA A 11 4.60 -24.15 5.16
N LEU A 12 4.41 -23.31 6.18
CA LEU A 12 5.49 -22.60 6.86
C LEU A 12 6.37 -23.49 7.74
N ARG A 13 5.81 -24.47 8.44
CA ARG A 13 6.60 -25.45 9.18
C ARG A 13 7.43 -26.32 8.23
N ALA A 14 6.83 -26.78 7.13
CA ALA A 14 7.56 -27.51 6.08
C ALA A 14 8.66 -26.66 5.43
N PHE A 15 8.48 -25.34 5.35
CA PHE A 15 9.45 -24.42 4.75
C PHE A 15 10.71 -24.23 5.60
N ASN A 16 10.59 -24.30 6.92
CA ASN A 16 11.75 -24.15 7.82
C ASN A 16 12.63 -25.41 7.92
N ASP A 17 12.06 -26.58 7.65
CA ASP A 17 12.72 -27.88 7.92
C ASP A 17 13.39 -28.52 6.70
N HIS A 18 13.32 -27.93 5.48
CA HIS A 18 13.77 -28.59 4.25
C HIS A 18 14.86 -27.84 3.46
N SER A 19 15.65 -28.62 2.70
CA SER A 19 16.76 -28.17 1.84
C SER A 19 16.29 -27.23 0.71
N THR A 20 17.22 -26.49 0.10
CA THR A 20 16.97 -25.50 -0.96
C THR A 20 16.15 -26.05 -2.15
N VAL A 21 16.32 -27.34 -2.50
CA VAL A 21 15.60 -28.00 -3.60
C VAL A 21 14.12 -28.21 -3.25
N SER A 22 13.83 -28.57 -2.00
CA SER A 22 12.44 -28.71 -1.51
C SER A 22 11.72 -27.36 -1.46
N LYS A 23 12.45 -26.28 -1.18
CA LYS A 23 11.94 -24.91 -1.20
C LYS A 23 11.54 -24.46 -2.60
N LEU A 24 12.32 -24.81 -3.61
CA LEU A 24 12.00 -24.59 -5.03
C LEU A 24 10.76 -25.38 -5.49
N LEU A 25 10.59 -26.61 -5.02
CA LEU A 25 9.41 -27.44 -5.32
C LEU A 25 8.14 -26.91 -4.66
N VAL A 26 8.22 -26.38 -3.43
CA VAL A 26 7.07 -25.73 -2.77
C VAL A 26 6.70 -24.44 -3.49
N ILE A 27 7.67 -23.64 -3.96
CA ILE A 27 7.41 -22.45 -4.77
C ILE A 27 6.74 -22.81 -6.10
N SER A 28 7.19 -23.88 -6.76
CA SER A 28 6.59 -24.35 -8.01
C SER A 28 5.17 -24.92 -7.80
N SER A 29 4.90 -25.57 -6.67
CA SER A 29 3.57 -26.10 -6.35
C SER A 29 2.59 -24.99 -5.89
N VAL A 30 3.05 -23.99 -5.15
CA VAL A 30 2.24 -22.84 -4.75
C VAL A 30 1.98 -21.91 -5.96
N SER A 31 2.97 -21.72 -6.83
CA SER A 31 2.79 -21.01 -8.09
C SER A 31 1.92 -21.79 -9.07
N GLY A 32 2.04 -23.13 -9.10
CA GLY A 32 1.21 -24.03 -9.93
C GLY A 32 -0.25 -24.14 -9.46
N GLY A 33 -0.50 -24.19 -8.14
CA GLY A 33 -1.86 -24.19 -7.58
C GLY A 33 -2.58 -22.85 -7.75
N GLY A 34 -1.86 -21.73 -7.78
CA GLY A 34 -2.37 -20.43 -8.20
C GLY A 34 -2.70 -20.35 -9.69
N LEU A 35 -2.07 -21.21 -10.51
CA LEU A 35 -2.28 -21.31 -11.95
C LEU A 35 -3.66 -21.82 -12.35
N LEU A 36 -4.20 -22.79 -11.64
CA LEU A 36 -5.53 -23.36 -11.92
C LEU A 36 -6.68 -22.40 -11.54
N ALA A 37 -6.45 -21.48 -10.61
CA ALA A 37 -7.45 -20.48 -10.20
C ALA A 37 -7.50 -19.24 -11.12
N PHE A 38 -6.56 -19.07 -12.06
CA PHE A 38 -6.45 -17.91 -12.95
C PHE A 38 -6.46 -18.25 -14.45
N SER A 39 -6.84 -19.49 -14.83
CA SER A 39 -6.93 -19.88 -16.25
C SER A 39 -8.14 -19.27 -17.00
N ASP A 40 -8.97 -18.47 -16.36
CA ASP A 40 -10.04 -17.71 -17.02
C ASP A 40 -9.58 -16.34 -17.59
N ALA A 41 -8.37 -16.30 -18.17
CA ALA A 41 -7.94 -15.17 -19.00
C ALA A 41 -8.60 -15.16 -20.40
N LYS A 42 -9.85 -15.63 -20.49
CA LYS A 42 -10.67 -15.58 -21.74
C LYS A 42 -11.65 -14.41 -21.80
N ALA A 43 -11.38 -13.31 -21.12
CA ALA A 43 -12.36 -12.20 -21.04
C ALA A 43 -11.96 -10.93 -21.79
N PHE A 44 -11.12 -11.02 -22.84
CA PHE A 44 -10.88 -9.87 -23.71
C PHE A 44 -11.19 -10.14 -25.19
N GLN A 45 -12.08 -11.10 -25.50
CA GLN A 45 -12.55 -11.30 -26.87
C GLN A 45 -14.06 -11.42 -26.93
N SER A 46 -14.59 -10.73 -27.92
CA SER A 46 -15.96 -10.68 -28.45
C SER A 46 -16.93 -9.72 -27.75
N TYR A 47 -17.02 -8.55 -28.31
CA TYR A 47 -18.22 -7.74 -28.30
C TYR A 47 -19.32 -8.48 -29.09
N ALA A 48 -20.26 -9.10 -28.41
CA ALA A 48 -21.51 -9.48 -29.03
C ALA A 48 -22.46 -8.28 -28.90
N GLU A 49 -22.93 -7.77 -30.00
CA GLU A 49 -23.93 -6.73 -30.14
C GLU A 49 -25.21 -7.16 -29.46
N GLY A 50 -25.50 -6.57 -28.30
CA GLY A 50 -26.84 -6.56 -27.71
C GLY A 50 -27.40 -5.16 -27.89
N ASP A 51 -28.55 -5.08 -28.53
CA ASP A 51 -29.28 -3.85 -28.95
C ASP A 51 -29.86 -3.06 -27.75
N GLY A 52 -29.09 -2.80 -26.72
CA GLY A 52 -29.42 -1.94 -25.58
C GLY A 52 -28.31 -0.90 -25.37
N LYS A 53 -28.69 0.38 -25.25
CA LYS A 53 -27.77 1.48 -25.02
C LYS A 53 -27.00 1.26 -23.71
N LYS A 54 -25.76 0.74 -23.78
CA LYS A 54 -24.93 0.46 -22.63
C LYS A 54 -24.65 1.74 -21.83
N LYS A 55 -24.63 1.64 -20.51
CA LYS A 55 -24.23 2.76 -19.64
C LYS A 55 -22.77 3.08 -19.83
N LYS A 56 -22.45 4.37 -19.98
CA LYS A 56 -21.06 4.83 -20.11
C LYS A 56 -20.40 4.91 -18.74
N VAL A 57 -19.20 4.36 -18.67
CA VAL A 57 -18.30 4.47 -17.50
C VAL A 57 -16.99 5.04 -17.96
N VAL A 58 -16.59 6.17 -17.37
CA VAL A 58 -15.30 6.80 -17.64
C VAL A 58 -14.36 6.55 -16.46
N VAL A 59 -13.23 5.89 -16.72
CA VAL A 59 -12.19 5.59 -15.73
C VAL A 59 -11.03 6.53 -15.94
N LEU A 60 -10.77 7.40 -14.98
CA LEU A 60 -9.65 8.34 -15.00
C LEU A 60 -8.45 7.76 -14.26
N GLY A 61 -7.45 7.33 -15.00
CA GLY A 61 -6.21 6.76 -14.48
C GLY A 61 -6.13 5.23 -14.50
N THR A 62 -4.91 4.75 -14.68
CA THR A 62 -4.53 3.33 -14.78
C THR A 62 -3.60 2.89 -13.65
N GLY A 63 -3.82 3.44 -12.44
CA GLY A 63 -3.18 2.99 -11.22
C GLY A 63 -3.82 1.73 -10.64
N TRP A 64 -3.43 1.34 -9.44
CA TRP A 64 -3.90 0.14 -8.74
C TRP A 64 -5.41 0.04 -8.66
N ALA A 65 -6.08 1.13 -8.28
CA ALA A 65 -7.54 1.15 -8.15
C ALA A 65 -8.24 1.00 -9.51
N GLY A 66 -7.83 1.80 -10.51
CA GLY A 66 -8.43 1.75 -11.86
C GLY A 66 -8.25 0.40 -12.54
N VAL A 67 -7.05 -0.19 -12.47
CA VAL A 67 -6.77 -1.52 -13.04
C VAL A 67 -7.53 -2.61 -12.29
N SER A 68 -7.59 -2.56 -10.96
CA SER A 68 -8.38 -3.52 -10.19
C SER A 68 -9.87 -3.43 -10.52
N PHE A 69 -10.41 -2.21 -10.66
CA PHE A 69 -11.78 -2.00 -11.11
C PHE A 69 -12.02 -2.62 -12.50
N LEU A 70 -11.19 -2.31 -13.48
CA LEU A 70 -11.32 -2.81 -14.85
C LEU A 70 -11.24 -4.34 -14.95
N LYS A 71 -10.35 -4.96 -14.16
CA LYS A 71 -10.22 -6.44 -14.13
C LYS A 71 -11.44 -7.16 -13.58
N ASN A 72 -12.15 -6.55 -12.65
CA ASN A 72 -13.28 -7.15 -11.96
C ASN A 72 -14.64 -6.70 -12.50
N LEU A 73 -14.67 -5.67 -13.37
CA LEU A 73 -15.89 -5.19 -14.02
C LEU A 73 -16.30 -6.13 -15.15
N LYS A 74 -17.59 -6.50 -15.20
CA LYS A 74 -18.20 -7.20 -16.35
C LYS A 74 -18.39 -6.23 -17.51
N SER A 75 -17.39 -6.13 -18.38
CA SER A 75 -17.34 -5.17 -19.48
C SER A 75 -18.44 -5.33 -20.53
N SER A 76 -19.10 -6.50 -20.58
CA SER A 76 -20.25 -6.71 -21.51
C SER A 76 -21.43 -5.78 -21.25
N SER A 77 -21.57 -5.29 -20.03
CA SER A 77 -22.71 -4.49 -19.57
C SER A 77 -22.51 -2.98 -19.65
N TYR A 78 -21.28 -2.55 -19.83
CA TYR A 78 -20.90 -1.14 -19.81
C TYR A 78 -20.09 -0.75 -21.06
N ASP A 79 -20.28 0.51 -21.51
CA ASP A 79 -19.40 1.17 -22.47
C ASP A 79 -18.30 1.88 -21.68
N VAL A 80 -17.10 1.27 -21.62
CA VAL A 80 -16.02 1.69 -20.73
C VAL A 80 -14.99 2.52 -21.49
N HIS A 81 -14.81 3.77 -21.09
CA HIS A 81 -13.81 4.69 -21.61
C HIS A 81 -12.70 4.89 -20.58
N ILE A 82 -11.45 4.65 -20.99
CA ILE A 82 -10.29 4.82 -20.13
C ILE A 82 -9.54 6.07 -20.56
N VAL A 83 -9.37 7.02 -19.65
CA VAL A 83 -8.60 8.24 -19.85
C VAL A 83 -7.42 8.23 -18.89
N SER A 84 -6.22 8.14 -19.41
CA SER A 84 -5.00 8.11 -18.60
C SER A 84 -3.83 8.71 -19.39
N PRO A 85 -2.93 9.47 -18.76
CA PRO A 85 -1.68 9.90 -19.38
C PRO A 85 -0.74 8.73 -19.67
N ARG A 86 -1.03 7.56 -19.08
CA ARG A 86 -0.32 6.30 -19.27
C ARG A 86 -1.28 5.23 -19.73
N ASN A 87 -0.85 4.41 -20.66
CA ASN A 87 -1.63 3.29 -21.17
C ASN A 87 -1.10 1.92 -20.71
N TYR A 88 -0.38 1.92 -19.60
CA TYR A 88 0.10 0.74 -18.90
C TYR A 88 -0.14 0.87 -17.40
N PHE A 89 -0.11 -0.28 -16.76
CA PHE A 89 -0.03 -0.43 -15.32
C PHE A 89 1.41 -0.81 -14.96
N ALA A 90 2.00 -0.11 -13.99
CA ALA A 90 3.29 -0.47 -13.41
C ALA A 90 3.08 -1.11 -12.04
N PHE A 91 3.76 -2.23 -11.80
CA PHE A 91 3.78 -2.88 -10.48
C PHE A 91 4.76 -2.15 -9.57
N THR A 92 4.30 -1.03 -9.02
CA THR A 92 5.10 -0.06 -8.27
C THR A 92 5.91 -0.62 -7.09
N PRO A 93 5.52 -1.72 -6.39
CA PRO A 93 6.33 -2.30 -5.34
C PRO A 93 7.71 -2.82 -5.77
N LEU A 94 7.95 -3.03 -7.07
CA LEU A 94 9.26 -3.43 -7.60
C LEU A 94 10.06 -2.28 -8.22
N LEU A 95 9.60 -1.02 -8.11
CA LEU A 95 10.35 0.13 -8.62
C LEU A 95 11.74 0.29 -7.97
N PRO A 96 11.92 0.11 -6.65
CA PRO A 96 13.27 0.12 -6.06
C PRO A 96 14.22 -0.89 -6.71
N SER A 97 13.74 -2.09 -7.03
CA SER A 97 14.52 -3.11 -7.72
C SER A 97 14.84 -2.74 -9.18
N VAL A 98 13.98 -1.95 -9.85
CA VAL A 98 14.25 -1.41 -11.20
C VAL A 98 15.32 -0.33 -11.16
N THR A 99 15.30 0.55 -10.16
CA THR A 99 16.29 1.63 -10.02
C THR A 99 17.72 1.11 -9.87
N ASN A 100 17.88 -0.06 -9.31
CA ASN A 100 19.19 -0.66 -9.00
C ASN A 100 19.51 -1.88 -9.89
N GLY A 101 18.79 -2.07 -11.00
CA GLY A 101 19.09 -3.08 -12.00
C GLY A 101 18.82 -4.54 -11.59
N THR A 102 18.13 -4.75 -10.47
CA THR A 102 17.70 -6.09 -10.01
C THR A 102 16.60 -6.67 -10.91
N VAL A 103 15.68 -5.81 -11.38
CA VAL A 103 14.59 -6.15 -12.28
C VAL A 103 14.53 -5.16 -13.43
N GLU A 104 14.22 -5.64 -14.63
CA GLU A 104 14.03 -4.76 -15.79
C GLU A 104 12.69 -4.02 -15.72
N GLY A 105 12.72 -2.73 -16.11
CA GLY A 105 11.50 -1.91 -16.11
C GLY A 105 10.36 -2.50 -16.93
N ARG A 106 10.68 -3.14 -18.08
CA ARG A 106 9.69 -3.83 -18.93
C ARG A 106 9.02 -5.03 -18.26
N SER A 107 9.68 -5.63 -17.26
CA SER A 107 9.19 -6.83 -16.57
C SER A 107 8.10 -6.53 -15.57
N ILE A 108 8.01 -5.30 -15.07
CA ILE A 108 7.00 -4.87 -14.09
C ILE A 108 5.81 -4.13 -14.71
N VAL A 109 5.76 -4.05 -16.05
CA VAL A 109 4.75 -3.28 -16.79
C VAL A 109 3.80 -4.18 -17.53
N GLU A 110 2.51 -3.91 -17.34
CA GLU A 110 1.44 -4.52 -18.12
C GLU A 110 0.78 -3.46 -19.01
N PRO A 111 0.84 -3.57 -20.33
CA PRO A 111 0.16 -2.65 -21.25
C PRO A 111 -1.35 -2.74 -21.09
N ILE A 112 -2.03 -1.63 -20.91
CA ILE A 112 -3.51 -1.58 -20.98
C ILE A 112 -3.95 -1.56 -22.44
N ARG A 113 -3.16 -0.95 -23.30
CA ARG A 113 -3.02 -1.16 -24.78
C ARG A 113 -1.70 -0.50 -25.19
N ASN A 114 -0.71 -1.28 -25.50
CA ASN A 114 0.61 -0.85 -25.99
C ASN A 114 0.91 0.66 -25.99
N ILE A 115 1.81 1.11 -25.13
CA ILE A 115 2.69 2.31 -25.11
C ILE A 115 2.59 3.19 -23.86
N ALA A 116 3.65 3.44 -23.19
CA ALA A 116 4.59 4.52 -22.79
C ALA A 116 4.76 4.73 -21.28
N LYS A 117 5.76 5.17 -20.89
CA LYS A 117 7.17 5.21 -20.49
C LYS A 117 7.52 6.00 -19.19
N LYS A 118 6.65 6.79 -18.49
CA LYS A 118 7.16 7.84 -17.59
C LYS A 118 7.70 7.39 -16.23
N GLU A 119 7.07 6.48 -15.50
CA GLU A 119 7.56 6.03 -14.17
C GLU A 119 8.81 5.14 -14.27
N ILE A 120 8.93 4.39 -15.35
CA ILE A 120 10.12 3.58 -15.64
C ILE A 120 11.28 4.45 -16.06
N GLU A 121 11.02 5.52 -16.80
CA GLU A 121 12.03 6.49 -17.18
C GLU A 121 12.64 7.15 -15.94
N ASP A 122 11.84 7.48 -14.92
CA ASP A 122 12.36 8.04 -13.66
C ASP A 122 13.27 7.03 -12.95
N ALA A 123 12.89 5.76 -12.86
CA ALA A 123 13.71 4.70 -12.27
C ALA A 123 15.03 4.49 -13.05
N GLN A 124 14.96 4.50 -14.38
CA GLN A 124 16.15 4.42 -15.24
C GLN A 124 17.04 5.67 -15.10
N ASN A 125 16.46 6.85 -14.97
CA ASN A 125 17.20 8.08 -14.76
C ASN A 125 17.94 8.09 -13.41
N ILE A 126 17.32 7.57 -12.35
CA ILE A 126 17.96 7.37 -11.05
C ILE A 126 19.16 6.44 -11.21
N ARG A 127 19.00 5.30 -11.89
CA ARG A 127 20.12 4.37 -12.15
C ARG A 127 21.25 5.01 -12.94
N ARG A 128 20.94 5.76 -14.00
CA ARG A 128 21.95 6.52 -14.75
C ARG A 128 22.70 7.51 -13.85
N SER A 129 21.99 8.22 -12.99
CA SER A 129 22.60 9.18 -12.06
C SER A 129 23.55 8.50 -11.06
N ILE A 130 23.23 7.27 -10.61
CA ILE A 130 24.15 6.48 -9.78
C ILE A 130 25.45 6.19 -10.54
N ILE A 131 25.34 5.64 -11.76
CA ILE A 131 26.50 5.31 -12.59
C ILE A 131 27.31 6.56 -12.93
N ASP A 132 26.68 7.69 -13.28
CA ASP A 132 27.34 8.97 -13.53
C ASP A 132 28.16 9.46 -12.33
N CYS A 133 27.65 9.25 -11.09
CA CYS A 133 28.42 9.58 -9.88
C CYS A 133 29.68 8.71 -9.77
N TYR A 134 29.59 7.42 -10.02
CA TYR A 134 30.74 6.52 -9.98
C TYR A 134 31.76 6.85 -11.07
N GLU A 135 31.32 7.07 -12.33
CA GLU A 135 32.19 7.48 -13.43
C GLU A 135 32.93 8.79 -13.12
N ARG A 136 32.19 9.80 -12.66
CA ARG A 136 32.78 11.11 -12.29
C ARG A 136 33.77 10.99 -11.15
N ALA A 137 33.44 10.27 -10.09
CA ALA A 137 34.30 10.08 -8.93
C ALA A 137 35.60 9.33 -9.26
N SER A 138 35.60 8.51 -10.34
CA SER A 138 36.76 7.74 -10.81
C SER A 138 37.75 8.59 -11.59
N LEU A 139 37.40 9.80 -12.00
CA LEU A 139 38.30 10.66 -12.78
C LEU A 139 39.52 11.08 -11.94
N PRO A 140 40.77 11.01 -12.52
CA PRO A 140 41.97 11.37 -11.80
C PRO A 140 42.03 12.84 -11.37
N SER A 141 41.34 13.73 -12.09
CA SER A 141 41.35 15.18 -11.86
C SER A 141 40.44 15.64 -10.69
N ILE A 142 39.67 14.74 -10.09
CA ILE A 142 38.74 15.07 -9.02
C ILE A 142 39.47 15.09 -7.67
N SER A 143 39.28 16.17 -6.89
CA SER A 143 39.83 16.26 -5.53
C SER A 143 39.17 15.23 -4.59
N GLU A 144 39.84 14.90 -3.51
CA GLU A 144 39.34 13.94 -2.53
C GLU A 144 38.03 14.43 -1.88
N GLU A 145 37.94 15.73 -1.58
CA GLU A 145 36.73 16.34 -1.02
C GLU A 145 35.53 16.23 -1.98
N GLU A 146 35.79 16.55 -3.26
CA GLU A 146 34.73 16.45 -4.28
C GLU A 146 34.33 14.99 -4.54
N ARG A 147 35.31 14.06 -4.48
CA ARG A 147 35.04 12.62 -4.58
C ARG A 147 34.15 12.13 -3.42
N LYS A 148 34.48 12.52 -2.18
CA LYS A 148 33.63 12.22 -1.01
C LYS A 148 32.22 12.79 -1.14
N ARG A 149 32.10 14.00 -1.71
CA ARG A 149 30.80 14.61 -1.96
C ARG A 149 30.00 13.85 -3.03
N ILE A 150 30.62 13.54 -4.17
CA ILE A 150 29.96 12.83 -5.29
C ILE A 150 29.51 11.43 -4.85
N MET A 151 30.29 10.73 -4.04
CA MET A 151 30.00 9.37 -3.57
C MET A 151 29.08 9.33 -2.35
N HIS A 152 28.52 10.48 -1.94
CA HIS A 152 27.53 10.54 -0.88
C HIS A 152 26.11 10.58 -1.44
N PHE A 153 25.36 9.51 -1.25
CA PHE A 153 23.96 9.35 -1.67
C PHE A 153 23.04 9.61 -0.48
N VAL A 154 22.09 10.52 -0.64
CA VAL A 154 21.14 10.89 0.41
C VAL A 154 19.74 10.45 0.00
N VAL A 155 19.09 9.67 0.84
CA VAL A 155 17.69 9.23 0.68
C VAL A 155 16.82 9.99 1.68
N VAL A 156 15.79 10.68 1.20
CA VAL A 156 14.87 11.46 2.05
C VAL A 156 13.56 10.72 2.17
N GLY A 157 13.23 10.33 3.40
CA GLY A 157 12.02 9.59 3.78
C GLY A 157 12.32 8.16 4.24
N GLY A 158 12.07 7.88 5.52
CA GLY A 158 12.27 6.57 6.17
C GLY A 158 11.04 5.64 6.06
N GLY A 159 10.11 5.91 5.13
CA GLY A 159 9.03 5.00 4.78
C GLY A 159 9.52 3.78 3.99
N PRO A 160 8.61 2.82 3.65
CA PRO A 160 9.00 1.60 2.94
C PRO A 160 9.81 1.86 1.67
N THR A 161 9.39 2.80 0.84
CA THR A 161 10.07 3.13 -0.43
C THR A 161 11.52 3.58 -0.23
N GLY A 162 11.77 4.48 0.72
CA GLY A 162 13.13 4.98 0.98
C GLY A 162 14.01 3.92 1.62
N VAL A 163 13.46 3.11 2.51
CA VAL A 163 14.17 1.99 3.15
C VAL A 163 14.54 0.93 2.11
N GLU A 164 13.60 0.49 1.29
CA GLU A 164 13.84 -0.49 0.22
C GLU A 164 14.88 0.02 -0.79
N TYR A 165 14.77 1.30 -1.18
CA TYR A 165 15.72 1.88 -2.11
C TYR A 165 17.13 1.98 -1.51
N ALA A 166 17.26 2.44 -0.25
CA ALA A 166 18.56 2.53 0.42
C ALA A 166 19.24 1.16 0.54
N ALA A 167 18.44 0.12 0.84
CA ALA A 167 18.90 -1.25 0.91
C ALA A 167 19.37 -1.80 -0.45
N GLU A 168 18.56 -1.62 -1.49
CA GLU A 168 18.88 -2.05 -2.86
C GLU A 168 20.08 -1.27 -3.42
N LEU A 169 20.21 0.04 -3.12
CA LEU A 169 21.35 0.84 -3.51
C LEU A 169 22.65 0.36 -2.83
N HIS A 170 22.58 0.02 -1.54
CA HIS A 170 23.68 -0.56 -0.81
C HIS A 170 24.16 -1.86 -1.46
N ASP A 171 23.24 -2.79 -1.73
CA ASP A 171 23.56 -4.05 -2.36
C ASP A 171 24.14 -3.86 -3.77
N PHE A 172 23.56 -2.97 -4.58
CA PHE A 172 24.08 -2.66 -5.92
C PHE A 172 25.50 -2.09 -5.87
N ALA A 173 25.74 -1.18 -4.92
CA ALA A 173 27.06 -0.57 -4.75
C ALA A 173 28.11 -1.59 -4.29
N HIS A 174 27.79 -2.45 -3.34
CA HIS A 174 28.71 -3.43 -2.76
C HIS A 174 28.94 -4.65 -3.64
N ASP A 175 27.86 -5.23 -4.19
CA ASP A 175 27.95 -6.49 -4.92
C ASP A 175 28.46 -6.31 -6.35
N ASP A 176 28.09 -5.19 -6.99
CA ASP A 176 28.33 -4.97 -8.42
C ASP A 176 29.31 -3.81 -8.67
N LEU A 177 29.00 -2.58 -8.20
CA LEU A 177 29.79 -1.40 -8.53
C LEU A 177 31.18 -1.39 -7.87
N ALA A 178 31.33 -1.96 -6.68
CA ALA A 178 32.63 -2.07 -6.03
C ALA A 178 33.64 -2.91 -6.85
N LYS A 179 33.16 -3.87 -7.65
CA LYS A 179 34.00 -4.67 -8.55
C LYS A 179 34.42 -3.88 -9.80
N LEU A 180 33.52 -3.02 -10.30
CA LEU A 180 33.80 -2.19 -11.49
C LEU A 180 34.64 -0.97 -11.15
N TYR A 181 34.50 -0.41 -9.95
CA TYR A 181 35.17 0.81 -9.51
C TYR A 181 35.94 0.62 -8.18
N PRO A 182 36.90 -0.31 -8.12
CA PRO A 182 37.60 -0.68 -6.87
C PRO A 182 38.35 0.46 -6.20
N SER A 183 38.79 1.45 -6.97
CA SER A 183 39.58 2.60 -6.46
C SER A 183 38.74 3.61 -5.66
N ILE A 184 37.42 3.59 -5.80
CA ILE A 184 36.55 4.57 -5.15
C ILE A 184 35.49 3.93 -4.23
N LYS A 185 35.52 2.63 -4.05
CA LYS A 185 34.51 1.90 -3.23
C LYS A 185 34.46 2.39 -1.78
N ASP A 186 35.59 2.77 -1.21
CA ASP A 186 35.71 3.20 0.20
C ASP A 186 35.19 4.64 0.44
N TYR A 187 34.88 5.39 -0.62
CA TYR A 187 34.25 6.71 -0.53
C TYR A 187 32.73 6.67 -0.47
N LEU A 188 32.13 5.50 -0.71
CA LEU A 188 30.67 5.35 -0.69
C LEU A 188 30.12 5.71 0.68
N ARG A 189 29.13 6.59 0.68
CA ARG A 189 28.32 6.90 1.84
C ARG A 189 26.85 6.96 1.47
N ILE A 190 26.01 6.27 2.23
CA ILE A 190 24.56 6.32 2.09
C ILE A 190 23.96 6.86 3.39
N THR A 191 23.18 7.93 3.30
CA THR A 191 22.47 8.53 4.44
C THR A 191 20.98 8.51 4.19
N LEU A 192 20.21 7.92 5.10
CA LEU A 192 18.76 7.94 5.11
C LEU A 192 18.24 8.97 6.13
N LEU A 193 17.55 9.99 5.64
CA LEU A 193 16.97 11.08 6.44
C LEU A 193 15.48 10.82 6.70
N GLU A 194 15.08 10.83 7.96
CA GLU A 194 13.70 10.70 8.39
C GLU A 194 13.34 11.81 9.39
N ALA A 195 12.22 12.49 9.14
CA ALA A 195 11.73 13.53 10.05
C ALA A 195 11.12 12.94 11.33
N GLY A 196 10.52 11.77 11.25
CA GLY A 196 9.97 11.04 12.40
C GLY A 196 11.04 10.46 13.32
N ASP A 197 10.60 9.91 14.45
CA ASP A 197 11.49 9.35 15.47
C ASP A 197 12.16 8.04 15.03
N HIS A 198 11.61 7.36 14.04
CA HIS A 198 12.11 6.07 13.56
C HIS A 198 11.69 5.82 12.09
N ILE A 199 12.44 4.97 11.41
CA ILE A 199 12.11 4.50 10.06
C ILE A 199 10.98 3.47 10.13
N LEU A 200 10.29 3.22 9.00
CA LEU A 200 9.20 2.25 8.91
C LEU A 200 8.10 2.46 9.97
N ASN A 201 7.70 3.70 10.21
CA ASN A 201 6.75 4.10 11.25
C ASN A 201 5.37 3.42 11.15
N MET A 202 5.04 2.79 10.04
CA MET A 202 3.81 2.01 9.83
C MET A 202 3.94 0.55 10.26
N PHE A 203 5.15 0.10 10.61
CA PHE A 203 5.44 -1.26 11.02
C PHE A 203 5.51 -1.39 12.54
N ASP A 204 5.45 -2.64 13.03
CA ASP A 204 5.71 -2.95 14.43
C ASP A 204 7.13 -2.52 14.85
N SER A 205 7.27 -2.07 16.09
CA SER A 205 8.53 -1.58 16.65
C SER A 205 9.69 -2.59 16.56
N ARG A 206 9.39 -3.89 16.61
CA ARG A 206 10.41 -4.96 16.45
C ARG A 206 11.00 -4.96 15.04
N ILE A 207 10.19 -4.70 14.01
CA ILE A 207 10.66 -4.57 12.62
C ILE A 207 11.49 -3.30 12.46
N THR A 208 11.01 -2.18 12.99
CA THR A 208 11.72 -0.91 12.98
C THR A 208 13.11 -1.02 13.61
N LYS A 209 13.18 -1.65 14.79
CA LYS A 209 14.44 -1.90 15.50
C LYS A 209 15.38 -2.77 14.66
N PHE A 210 14.89 -3.91 14.15
CA PHE A 210 15.68 -4.82 13.31
C PHE A 210 16.21 -4.13 12.06
N ALA A 211 15.37 -3.34 11.36
CA ALA A 211 15.78 -2.61 10.16
C ALA A 211 16.84 -1.56 10.46
N THR A 212 16.69 -0.81 11.55
CA THR A 212 17.66 0.20 11.97
C THR A 212 19.02 -0.44 12.33
N GLU A 213 19.00 -1.51 13.13
CA GLU A 213 20.21 -2.24 13.52
C GLU A 213 20.93 -2.86 12.30
N LYS A 214 20.16 -3.38 11.34
CA LYS A 214 20.71 -3.90 10.08
C LYS A 214 21.39 -2.78 9.28
N PHE A 215 20.71 -1.66 9.09
CA PHE A 215 21.26 -0.53 8.33
C PHE A 215 22.54 0.02 8.93
N VAL A 216 22.60 0.18 10.25
CA VAL A 216 23.82 0.60 10.95
C VAL A 216 24.96 -0.41 10.73
N ARG A 217 24.67 -1.71 10.82
CA ARG A 217 25.65 -2.77 10.57
C ARG A 217 26.16 -2.78 9.13
N ASP A 218 25.27 -2.50 8.16
CA ASP A 218 25.60 -2.43 6.73
C ASP A 218 26.29 -1.09 6.36
N GLY A 219 26.47 -0.17 7.31
CA GLY A 219 27.13 1.13 7.07
C GLY A 219 26.24 2.21 6.47
N ILE A 220 24.91 2.01 6.49
CA ILE A 220 23.93 3.03 6.10
C ILE A 220 23.67 3.96 7.30
N ASP A 221 23.94 5.26 7.12
CA ASP A 221 23.77 6.29 8.16
C ASP A 221 22.28 6.69 8.27
N VAL A 222 21.59 6.23 9.32
CA VAL A 222 20.16 6.51 9.54
C VAL A 222 20.01 7.71 10.49
N LYS A 223 19.48 8.83 9.98
CA LYS A 223 19.22 10.06 10.73
C LYS A 223 17.75 10.29 10.90
N THR A 224 17.23 9.96 12.06
CA THR A 224 15.84 10.24 12.48
C THR A 224 15.73 11.61 13.16
N GLY A 225 14.53 12.15 13.30
CA GLY A 225 14.29 13.49 13.84
C GLY A 225 14.89 14.61 12.97
N SER A 226 15.23 14.34 11.70
CA SER A 226 15.94 15.22 10.79
C SER A 226 15.06 15.67 9.63
N MET A 227 14.46 16.85 9.75
CA MET A 227 13.58 17.42 8.73
C MET A 227 14.37 18.17 7.67
N VAL A 228 14.21 17.81 6.40
CA VAL A 228 14.80 18.56 5.28
C VAL A 228 14.10 19.89 5.12
N ILE A 229 14.87 20.98 5.11
CA ILE A 229 14.35 22.35 4.96
C ILE A 229 14.76 23.02 3.65
N LYS A 230 15.85 22.58 3.03
CA LYS A 230 16.34 23.10 1.75
C LYS A 230 17.19 22.09 1.01
N VAL A 231 17.03 22.02 -0.30
CA VAL A 231 17.92 21.29 -1.22
C VAL A 231 18.56 22.32 -2.15
N SER A 232 19.89 22.30 -2.26
CA SER A 232 20.71 23.13 -3.15
C SER A 232 21.52 22.21 -4.05
N ASP A 233 22.23 22.71 -5.06
CA ASP A 233 22.97 21.90 -6.04
C ASP A 233 23.91 20.83 -5.44
N LYS A 234 24.57 21.15 -4.32
CA LYS A 234 25.62 20.29 -3.74
C LYS A 234 25.35 19.92 -2.29
N ASN A 235 24.36 20.54 -1.65
CA ASN A 235 24.10 20.40 -0.23
C ASN A 235 22.60 20.30 0.07
N ILE A 236 22.25 19.46 1.02
CA ILE A 236 20.94 19.38 1.62
C ILE A 236 21.00 19.90 3.06
N SER A 237 20.10 20.83 3.40
CA SER A 237 20.02 21.37 4.76
C SER A 237 18.92 20.68 5.53
N THR A 238 19.25 20.18 6.70
CA THR A 238 18.30 19.52 7.60
C THR A 238 18.21 20.30 8.90
N LYS A 239 17.04 20.29 9.52
CA LYS A 239 16.82 20.81 10.86
C LYS A 239 16.51 19.65 11.79
N GLU A 240 17.30 19.50 12.84
CA GLU A 240 17.02 18.54 13.90
C GLU A 240 15.82 19.01 14.72
N ILE A 241 14.78 18.18 14.81
CA ILE A 241 13.50 18.57 15.41
C ILE A 241 13.64 18.84 16.91
N LYS A 242 14.47 18.06 17.59
CA LYS A 242 14.66 18.17 19.06
C LYS A 242 15.49 19.37 19.47
N THR A 243 16.58 19.65 18.77
CA THR A 243 17.53 20.72 19.12
C THR A 243 17.29 22.02 18.36
N GLY A 244 16.59 21.95 17.23
CA GLY A 244 16.42 23.06 16.30
C GLY A 244 17.67 23.38 15.48
N GLN A 245 18.76 22.63 15.66
CA GLN A 245 20.03 22.85 14.98
C GLN A 245 19.90 22.55 13.48
N THR A 246 20.48 23.41 12.66
CA THR A 246 20.54 23.21 11.20
C THR A 246 21.89 22.64 10.81
N VAL A 247 21.88 21.55 10.04
CA VAL A 247 23.07 20.88 9.52
C VAL A 247 23.01 20.87 8.00
N SER A 248 24.16 21.17 7.36
CA SER A 248 24.32 21.08 5.91
C SER A 248 25.07 19.80 5.57
N ILE A 249 24.50 18.97 4.71
CA ILE A 249 25.03 17.67 4.29
C ILE A 249 25.39 17.76 2.81
N PRO A 250 26.67 17.64 2.42
CA PRO A 250 27.07 17.59 1.02
C PRO A 250 26.62 16.25 0.39
N TYR A 251 26.21 16.27 -0.89
CA TYR A 251 25.75 15.08 -1.58
C TYR A 251 26.17 15.04 -3.06
N GLY A 252 26.23 13.84 -3.63
CA GLY A 252 26.33 13.60 -5.07
C GLY A 252 24.96 13.40 -5.71
N MET A 253 24.05 12.70 -5.02
CA MET A 253 22.69 12.46 -5.47
C MET A 253 21.73 12.48 -4.29
N VAL A 254 20.52 13.01 -4.51
CA VAL A 254 19.40 12.94 -3.55
C VAL A 254 18.26 12.16 -4.20
N LEU A 255 17.78 11.14 -3.50
CA LEU A 255 16.49 10.51 -3.79
C LEU A 255 15.43 11.04 -2.84
N TRP A 256 14.37 11.59 -3.39
CA TRP A 256 13.21 12.07 -2.61
C TRP A 256 12.08 11.04 -2.64
N SER A 257 11.84 10.36 -1.52
CA SER A 257 10.85 9.29 -1.39
C SER A 257 9.74 9.59 -0.39
N THR A 258 9.50 10.88 -0.11
CA THR A 258 8.49 11.31 0.85
C THR A 258 7.50 12.29 0.25
N GLY A 259 6.29 12.31 0.82
CA GLY A 259 5.20 13.19 0.40
C GLY A 259 4.45 12.68 -0.83
N ILE A 260 3.12 12.84 -0.79
CA ILE A 260 2.22 12.55 -1.90
C ILE A 260 1.51 13.85 -2.27
N ALA A 261 1.54 14.20 -3.56
CA ALA A 261 0.84 15.36 -4.10
C ALA A 261 -0.37 14.93 -4.93
N THR A 262 -1.48 15.65 -4.75
CA THR A 262 -2.67 15.45 -5.57
C THR A 262 -2.45 15.98 -6.97
N ARG A 263 -2.89 15.24 -7.98
CA ARG A 263 -2.77 15.63 -9.39
C ARG A 263 -3.54 16.93 -9.68
N PRO A 264 -3.03 17.81 -10.55
CA PRO A 264 -3.69 19.09 -10.87
C PRO A 264 -5.16 18.94 -11.28
N VAL A 265 -5.49 17.95 -12.13
CA VAL A 265 -6.86 17.69 -12.57
C VAL A 265 -7.80 17.36 -11.38
N ILE A 266 -7.32 16.70 -10.36
CA ILE A 266 -8.10 16.40 -9.16
C ILE A 266 -8.26 17.68 -8.31
N MET A 267 -7.19 18.48 -8.19
CA MET A 267 -7.26 19.75 -7.47
C MET A 267 -8.26 20.71 -8.11
N ASP A 268 -8.28 20.78 -9.44
CA ASP A 268 -9.22 21.63 -10.18
C ASP A 268 -10.66 21.11 -10.04
N PHE A 269 -10.87 19.80 -10.09
CA PHE A 269 -12.17 19.20 -9.82
C PHE A 269 -12.65 19.48 -8.38
N MET A 270 -11.76 19.31 -7.39
CA MET A 270 -12.07 19.62 -5.98
C MET A 270 -12.52 21.07 -5.79
N LYS A 271 -11.88 22.02 -6.46
CA LYS A 271 -12.32 23.44 -6.43
C LYS A 271 -13.73 23.61 -6.97
N GLN A 272 -14.07 22.93 -8.07
CA GLN A 272 -15.39 23.02 -8.70
C GLN A 272 -16.53 22.48 -7.83
N ILE A 273 -16.26 21.44 -7.04
CA ILE A 273 -17.26 20.80 -6.15
C ILE A 273 -17.22 21.31 -4.71
N GLY A 274 -16.50 22.40 -4.42
CA GLY A 274 -16.43 23.01 -3.09
C GLY A 274 -15.49 22.27 -2.09
N GLN A 275 -14.63 21.37 -2.56
CA GLN A 275 -13.65 20.65 -1.73
C GLN A 275 -12.22 21.22 -1.85
N GLY A 276 -12.04 22.44 -2.36
CA GLY A 276 -10.73 23.03 -2.70
C GLY A 276 -9.77 23.24 -1.51
N ASN A 277 -10.25 23.21 -0.29
CA ASN A 277 -9.45 23.30 0.94
C ASN A 277 -8.91 21.96 1.44
N ARG A 278 -9.25 20.85 0.78
CA ARG A 278 -8.78 19.50 1.12
C ARG A 278 -7.55 19.13 0.30
N ARG A 279 -6.81 18.13 0.78
CA ARG A 279 -5.66 17.55 0.06
C ARG A 279 -6.08 16.51 -0.99
N VAL A 280 -7.15 15.77 -0.72
CA VAL A 280 -7.70 14.71 -1.56
C VAL A 280 -9.21 14.75 -1.52
N LEU A 281 -9.87 14.14 -2.50
CA LEU A 281 -11.32 14.04 -2.56
C LEU A 281 -11.90 13.32 -1.35
N ALA A 282 -12.92 13.92 -0.73
CA ALA A 282 -13.72 13.26 0.29
C ALA A 282 -14.76 12.37 -0.38
N THR A 283 -14.86 11.14 0.06
CA THR A 283 -15.88 10.19 -0.35
C THR A 283 -16.66 9.67 0.85
N ASP A 284 -17.85 9.17 0.60
CA ASP A 284 -18.57 8.36 1.58
C ASP A 284 -18.00 6.93 1.65
N GLU A 285 -18.59 6.09 2.49
CA GLU A 285 -18.17 4.72 2.74
C GLU A 285 -18.38 3.78 1.54
N TRP A 286 -19.14 4.21 0.52
CA TRP A 286 -19.33 3.52 -0.76
C TRP A 286 -18.45 4.09 -1.88
N LEU A 287 -17.47 4.92 -1.53
CA LEU A 287 -16.49 5.55 -2.44
C LEU A 287 -17.11 6.58 -3.40
N ARG A 288 -18.31 7.09 -3.11
CA ARG A 288 -18.93 8.17 -3.88
C ARG A 288 -18.37 9.50 -3.43
N VAL A 289 -18.06 10.37 -4.37
CA VAL A 289 -17.54 11.71 -4.06
C VAL A 289 -18.65 12.54 -3.40
N GLU A 290 -18.35 13.13 -2.25
CA GLU A 290 -19.28 14.01 -1.56
C GLU A 290 -19.53 15.29 -2.40
N GLY A 291 -20.80 15.65 -2.57
CA GLY A 291 -21.20 16.84 -3.33
C GLY A 291 -21.22 16.66 -4.86
N CYS A 292 -21.03 15.42 -5.37
CA CYS A 292 -21.10 15.16 -6.81
C CYS A 292 -21.70 13.78 -7.10
N ASP A 293 -22.88 13.76 -7.73
CA ASP A 293 -23.54 12.51 -8.07
C ASP A 293 -22.89 11.81 -9.26
N GLY A 294 -22.90 10.46 -9.21
CA GLY A 294 -22.37 9.64 -10.29
C GLY A 294 -20.85 9.59 -10.39
N VAL A 295 -20.13 10.23 -9.47
CA VAL A 295 -18.67 10.24 -9.42
C VAL A 295 -18.17 9.44 -8.22
N TYR A 296 -17.18 8.58 -8.48
CA TYR A 296 -16.50 7.74 -7.50
C TYR A 296 -15.00 8.05 -7.49
N ALA A 297 -14.37 8.04 -6.32
CA ALA A 297 -12.94 8.27 -6.22
C ALA A 297 -12.26 7.21 -5.35
N LEU A 298 -11.12 6.69 -5.84
CA LEU A 298 -10.44 5.50 -5.33
C LEU A 298 -8.93 5.70 -5.28
N GLY A 299 -8.26 5.02 -4.34
CA GLY A 299 -6.81 5.07 -4.18
C GLY A 299 -6.33 6.42 -3.63
N ASP A 300 -5.13 6.81 -4.00
CA ASP A 300 -4.40 7.92 -3.37
C ASP A 300 -5.02 9.31 -3.60
N CYS A 301 -5.93 9.44 -4.59
CA CYS A 301 -6.63 10.70 -4.86
C CYS A 301 -7.83 10.95 -3.95
N ALA A 302 -8.21 10.00 -3.10
CA ALA A 302 -9.41 10.06 -2.28
C ALA A 302 -9.18 9.58 -0.85
N THR A 303 -10.03 10.04 0.06
CA THR A 303 -10.14 9.52 1.41
C THR A 303 -11.61 9.35 1.79
N ILE A 304 -11.93 8.25 2.46
CA ILE A 304 -13.26 8.04 3.00
C ILE A 304 -13.43 8.98 4.20
N ASN A 305 -14.45 9.84 4.11
CA ASN A 305 -14.85 10.69 5.22
C ASN A 305 -15.62 9.83 6.23
N GLN A 306 -14.85 9.26 7.17
CA GLN A 306 -15.42 8.36 8.17
C GLN A 306 -16.32 9.15 9.12
N ARG A 307 -17.58 8.74 9.22
CA ARG A 307 -18.51 9.28 10.21
C ARG A 307 -18.06 8.89 11.61
N LYS A 308 -18.06 9.88 12.51
CA LYS A 308 -17.83 9.62 13.92
C LYS A 308 -19.07 8.96 14.52
N VAL A 309 -18.86 7.90 15.30
CA VAL A 309 -19.98 7.25 16.02
C VAL A 309 -20.66 8.24 16.96
N MET A 310 -19.87 9.13 17.55
CA MET A 310 -20.35 10.15 18.49
C MET A 310 -21.33 11.16 17.85
N GLU A 311 -21.25 11.41 16.55
CA GLU A 311 -22.20 12.31 15.86
C GLU A 311 -23.63 11.73 15.81
N ASP A 312 -23.73 10.40 15.72
CA ASP A 312 -25.01 9.70 15.63
C ASP A 312 -25.43 9.01 16.93
N ILE A 313 -24.69 9.19 18.03
CA ILE A 313 -24.83 8.41 19.25
C ILE A 313 -26.22 8.53 19.89
N ALA A 314 -26.79 9.73 19.91
CA ALA A 314 -28.14 9.95 20.44
C ALA A 314 -29.21 9.24 19.60
N VAL A 315 -29.05 9.23 18.27
CA VAL A 315 -29.97 8.54 17.35
C VAL A 315 -29.81 7.02 17.50
N ILE A 316 -28.59 6.54 17.69
CA ILE A 316 -28.30 5.12 17.90
C ILE A 316 -28.93 4.66 19.21
N PHE A 317 -28.71 5.42 20.28
CA PHE A 317 -29.27 5.11 21.60
C PHE A 317 -30.78 5.13 21.60
N SER A 318 -31.42 6.16 21.03
CA SER A 318 -32.89 6.26 20.98
C SER A 318 -33.55 5.17 20.14
N LYS A 319 -32.86 4.62 19.13
CA LYS A 319 -33.35 3.47 18.36
C LYS A 319 -33.22 2.16 19.14
N ALA A 320 -32.27 2.08 20.04
CA ALA A 320 -32.04 0.94 20.90
C ALA A 320 -33.01 0.91 22.08
N ASP A 321 -33.22 2.05 22.71
CA ASP A 321 -34.14 2.24 23.85
C ASP A 321 -35.59 2.30 23.34
N LYS A 322 -36.13 1.13 22.98
CA LYS A 322 -37.48 1.00 22.42
C LYS A 322 -38.57 1.32 23.43
N ASN A 323 -38.26 1.22 24.71
CA ASN A 323 -39.17 1.44 25.83
C ASN A 323 -39.01 2.81 26.50
N ASN A 324 -38.12 3.66 25.98
CA ASN A 324 -37.77 4.98 26.51
C ASN A 324 -37.39 4.96 28.01
N SER A 325 -36.71 3.91 28.44
CA SER A 325 -36.27 3.73 29.82
C SER A 325 -35.04 4.58 30.19
N GLY A 326 -34.34 5.14 29.19
CA GLY A 326 -33.08 5.84 29.36
C GLY A 326 -31.90 4.90 29.63
N THR A 327 -32.12 3.58 29.58
CA THR A 327 -31.08 2.55 29.73
C THR A 327 -31.27 1.44 28.70
N LEU A 328 -30.17 0.81 28.28
CA LEU A 328 -30.20 -0.33 27.40
C LEU A 328 -29.93 -1.62 28.17
N ASP A 329 -30.73 -2.65 27.89
CA ASP A 329 -30.40 -4.01 28.29
C ASP A 329 -29.54 -4.72 27.25
N LEU A 330 -28.98 -5.89 27.59
CA LEU A 330 -28.12 -6.67 26.70
C LEU A 330 -28.85 -7.20 25.45
N LYS A 331 -30.19 -7.28 25.44
CA LYS A 331 -30.98 -7.72 24.29
C LYS A 331 -31.21 -6.59 23.32
N ASP A 332 -31.62 -5.41 23.81
CA ASP A 332 -31.82 -4.20 23.00
C ASP A 332 -30.52 -3.81 22.31
N PHE A 333 -29.42 -4.08 23.00
CA PHE A 333 -28.09 -3.79 22.54
C PHE A 333 -27.62 -4.65 21.35
N LYS A 334 -28.02 -5.91 21.28
CA LYS A 334 -27.60 -6.83 20.21
C LYS A 334 -28.03 -6.38 18.81
N ASP A 335 -29.28 -5.88 18.69
CA ASP A 335 -29.81 -5.34 17.44
C ASP A 335 -29.05 -4.08 16.99
N VAL A 336 -28.52 -3.32 17.94
CA VAL A 336 -27.75 -2.10 17.71
C VAL A 336 -26.31 -2.39 17.37
N VAL A 337 -25.71 -3.43 17.95
CA VAL A 337 -24.33 -3.86 17.69
C VAL A 337 -24.13 -4.18 16.20
N ASP A 338 -25.05 -4.91 15.60
CA ASP A 338 -24.98 -5.24 14.18
C ASP A 338 -25.04 -3.97 13.32
N HIS A 339 -25.93 -3.04 13.66
CA HIS A 339 -26.06 -1.76 12.99
C HIS A 339 -24.79 -0.88 13.16
N ILE A 340 -24.25 -0.79 14.39
CA ILE A 340 -23.02 -0.04 14.67
C ILE A 340 -21.85 -0.66 13.91
N SER A 341 -21.66 -1.97 14.01
CA SER A 341 -20.56 -2.68 13.35
C SER A 341 -20.62 -2.57 11.83
N GLU A 342 -21.83 -2.47 11.27
CA GLU A 342 -22.00 -2.31 9.83
C GLU A 342 -21.77 -0.89 9.36
N ARG A 343 -22.26 0.10 10.10
CA ARG A 343 -22.18 1.51 9.73
C ARG A 343 -20.87 2.19 10.12
N TYR A 344 -20.22 1.70 11.19
CA TYR A 344 -19.01 2.27 11.77
C TYR A 344 -17.88 1.23 11.83
N PRO A 345 -17.20 0.97 10.71
CA PRO A 345 -16.16 -0.06 10.63
C PRO A 345 -15.00 0.16 11.60
N GLN A 346 -14.76 1.41 12.05
CA GLN A 346 -13.76 1.73 13.06
C GLN A 346 -14.02 1.04 14.42
N VAL A 347 -15.26 0.76 14.74
CA VAL A 347 -15.61 0.05 15.99
C VAL A 347 -15.09 -1.38 15.96
N GLN A 348 -15.27 -2.07 14.84
CA GLN A 348 -14.76 -3.43 14.65
C GLN A 348 -13.22 -3.47 14.69
N ILE A 349 -12.57 -2.53 13.99
CA ILE A 349 -11.10 -2.41 13.97
C ILE A 349 -10.55 -2.15 15.38
N TYR A 350 -11.22 -1.27 16.14
CA TYR A 350 -10.85 -0.99 17.54
C TYR A 350 -10.96 -2.25 18.40
N MET A 351 -12.07 -2.98 18.29
CA MET A 351 -12.30 -4.22 19.05
C MET A 351 -11.24 -5.28 18.72
N GLU A 352 -10.91 -5.47 17.43
CA GLU A 352 -9.85 -6.39 17.01
C GLU A 352 -8.49 -6.00 17.60
N LYS A 353 -8.15 -4.70 17.57
CA LYS A 353 -6.89 -4.18 18.11
C LYS A 353 -6.78 -4.39 19.63
N LYS A 354 -7.87 -4.18 20.37
CA LYS A 354 -7.93 -4.40 21.83
C LYS A 354 -8.15 -5.88 22.19
N LYS A 355 -8.23 -6.79 21.21
CA LYS A 355 -8.52 -8.23 21.39
C LYS A 355 -9.86 -8.50 22.11
N LEU A 356 -10.80 -7.59 21.92
CA LEU A 356 -12.15 -7.71 22.48
C LEU A 356 -12.98 -8.62 21.57
N LYS A 357 -13.39 -9.78 22.09
CA LYS A 357 -14.14 -10.78 21.29
C LYS A 357 -15.59 -10.39 21.04
N THR A 358 -16.16 -9.57 21.90
CA THR A 358 -17.56 -9.14 21.83
C THR A 358 -17.69 -7.66 22.17
N PHE A 359 -18.75 -7.04 21.69
CA PHE A 359 -19.07 -5.67 22.03
C PHE A 359 -19.40 -5.50 23.53
N ASP A 360 -19.94 -6.54 24.15
CA ASP A 360 -20.14 -6.58 25.61
C ASP A 360 -18.82 -6.41 26.38
N ALA A 361 -17.71 -6.93 25.84
CA ALA A 361 -16.38 -6.72 26.42
C ALA A 361 -15.91 -5.27 26.28
N LEU A 362 -16.28 -4.57 25.21
CA LEU A 362 -16.01 -3.15 25.04
C LEU A 362 -16.72 -2.32 26.11
N LEU A 363 -18.00 -2.60 26.32
CA LEU A 363 -18.80 -1.90 27.33
C LEU A 363 -18.33 -2.16 28.75
N LYS A 364 -18.04 -3.42 29.07
CA LYS A 364 -17.48 -3.79 30.38
C LYS A 364 -16.14 -3.11 30.66
N SER A 365 -15.32 -2.91 29.64
CA SER A 365 -14.06 -2.19 29.78
C SER A 365 -14.25 -0.70 30.11
N ALA A 366 -15.40 -0.12 29.75
CA ALA A 366 -15.75 1.27 30.02
C ALA A 366 -16.49 1.47 31.35
N GLN A 367 -17.21 0.45 31.83
CA GLN A 367 -18.06 0.54 33.04
C GLN A 367 -17.34 0.31 34.39
N GLY A 368 -16.26 -0.48 34.40
CA GLY A 368 -15.58 -0.83 35.66
C GLY A 368 -16.40 -1.64 36.67
N ASN A 369 -17.70 -1.93 36.44
CA ASN A 369 -18.62 -2.65 37.33
C ASN A 369 -19.64 -3.53 36.56
N ASP A 370 -20.11 -4.59 37.20
CA ASP A 370 -21.00 -5.63 36.65
C ASP A 370 -22.51 -5.20 36.57
N SER A 371 -22.84 -3.96 36.28
CA SER A 371 -24.23 -3.56 36.11
C SER A 371 -24.83 -4.11 34.76
N LYS A 372 -26.06 -4.65 34.85
CA LYS A 372 -26.76 -5.22 33.68
C LYS A 372 -27.41 -4.16 32.74
N GLN A 373 -27.38 -2.90 33.14
CA GLN A 373 -27.99 -1.79 32.43
C GLN A 373 -26.92 -0.77 32.03
N ILE A 374 -27.01 -0.25 30.84
CA ILE A 374 -26.07 0.67 30.22
C ILE A 374 -26.81 1.98 29.95
N ASP A 375 -26.37 3.04 30.62
CA ASP A 375 -26.85 4.38 30.35
C ASP A 375 -26.14 5.05 29.16
N ILE A 376 -26.67 6.17 28.69
CA ILE A 376 -26.16 6.90 27.54
C ILE A 376 -24.72 7.40 27.77
N GLU A 377 -24.35 7.77 29.02
CA GLU A 377 -23.02 8.31 29.30
C GLU A 377 -21.95 7.19 29.24
N THR A 378 -22.24 6.02 29.77
CA THR A 378 -21.37 4.85 29.67
C THR A 378 -21.18 4.43 28.21
N PHE A 379 -22.29 4.46 27.46
CA PHE A 379 -22.26 4.17 26.03
C PHE A 379 -21.42 5.18 25.23
N LYS A 380 -21.55 6.47 25.54
CA LYS A 380 -20.71 7.54 24.97
C LYS A 380 -19.23 7.33 25.30
N ASN A 381 -18.91 7.06 26.56
CA ASN A 381 -17.54 6.88 27.00
C ASN A 381 -16.85 5.69 26.31
N ALA A 382 -17.57 4.56 26.14
CA ALA A 382 -17.07 3.40 25.43
C ALA A 382 -16.74 3.70 23.96
N LEU A 383 -17.55 4.50 23.28
CA LEU A 383 -17.41 4.79 21.86
C LEU A 383 -16.53 6.02 21.57
N HIS A 384 -16.37 6.92 22.52
CA HIS A 384 -15.51 8.11 22.37
C HIS A 384 -14.04 7.71 22.09
N GLU A 385 -13.54 6.69 22.76
CA GLU A 385 -12.18 6.21 22.53
C GLU A 385 -12.01 5.60 21.14
N VAL A 386 -13.07 5.00 20.58
CA VAL A 386 -13.07 4.48 19.21
C VAL A 386 -12.83 5.59 18.20
N ASP A 387 -13.58 6.70 18.34
CA ASP A 387 -13.45 7.84 17.41
C ASP A 387 -12.11 8.57 17.57
N SER A 388 -11.53 8.60 18.78
CA SER A 388 -10.21 9.21 19.02
C SER A 388 -9.07 8.47 18.33
N GLN A 389 -9.25 7.16 18.08
CA GLN A 389 -8.26 6.30 17.41
C GLN A 389 -8.51 6.12 15.90
N MET A 390 -9.49 6.82 15.34
CA MET A 390 -9.76 6.81 13.92
C MET A 390 -8.53 7.26 13.13
N LYS A 391 -8.14 6.45 12.15
CA LYS A 391 -7.07 6.78 11.19
C LYS A 391 -7.63 6.67 9.78
N ASN A 392 -7.24 7.61 8.94
CA ASN A 392 -7.49 7.47 7.51
C ASN A 392 -6.78 6.22 6.98
N LEU A 393 -7.40 5.58 5.99
CA LEU A 393 -6.77 4.46 5.30
C LEU A 393 -5.45 4.93 4.66
N PRO A 394 -4.39 4.12 4.75
CA PRO A 394 -3.11 4.50 4.14
C PRO A 394 -3.22 4.50 2.61
N ALA A 395 -2.52 5.43 1.96
CA ALA A 395 -2.38 5.48 0.51
C ALA A 395 -1.43 4.36 0.05
N THR A 396 -1.97 3.15 -0.13
CA THR A 396 -1.22 1.96 -0.53
C THR A 396 -1.87 1.23 -1.69
N ALA A 397 -1.05 0.53 -2.46
CA ALA A 397 -1.50 -0.35 -3.54
C ALA A 397 -2.56 -1.36 -3.07
N GLN A 398 -2.44 -1.86 -1.84
CA GLN A 398 -3.37 -2.83 -1.25
C GLN A 398 -4.76 -2.23 -1.01
N VAL A 399 -4.83 -1.01 -0.45
CA VAL A 399 -6.10 -0.28 -0.28
C VAL A 399 -6.72 0.03 -1.63
N ALA A 400 -5.93 0.61 -2.54
CA ALA A 400 -6.39 1.00 -3.87
C ALA A 400 -6.95 -0.20 -4.68
N ALA A 401 -6.26 -1.35 -4.64
CA ALA A 401 -6.72 -2.55 -5.33
C ALA A 401 -8.04 -3.08 -4.76
N GLN A 402 -8.19 -3.11 -3.44
CA GLN A 402 -9.43 -3.57 -2.80
C GLN A 402 -10.61 -2.61 -3.06
N GLN A 403 -10.35 -1.29 -3.09
CA GLN A 403 -11.37 -0.31 -3.46
C GLN A 403 -11.85 -0.50 -4.91
N GLY A 404 -10.93 -0.76 -5.84
CA GLY A 404 -11.26 -1.04 -7.25
C GLY A 404 -12.10 -2.30 -7.41
N GLU A 405 -11.73 -3.39 -6.76
CA GLU A 405 -12.49 -4.65 -6.74
C GLU A 405 -13.88 -4.46 -6.12
N TYR A 406 -13.96 -3.79 -4.98
CA TYR A 406 -15.22 -3.49 -4.31
C TYR A 406 -16.17 -2.71 -5.22
N LEU A 407 -15.69 -1.64 -5.85
CA LEU A 407 -16.53 -0.81 -6.70
C LEU A 407 -16.98 -1.57 -7.96
N ALA A 408 -16.11 -2.38 -8.57
CA ALA A 408 -16.48 -3.23 -9.70
C ALA A 408 -17.60 -4.20 -9.32
N ASN A 409 -17.50 -4.81 -8.13
CA ASN A 409 -18.55 -5.71 -7.61
C ASN A 409 -19.87 -4.98 -7.37
N CYS A 410 -19.83 -3.72 -6.89
CA CYS A 410 -21.03 -2.89 -6.78
C CYS A 410 -21.66 -2.62 -8.15
N PHE A 411 -20.87 -2.27 -9.16
CA PHE A 411 -21.35 -2.02 -10.52
C PHE A 411 -21.94 -3.29 -11.14
N ASN A 412 -21.26 -4.43 -11.02
CA ASN A 412 -21.75 -5.70 -11.51
C ASN A 412 -23.10 -6.09 -10.86
N ARG A 413 -23.27 -5.77 -9.58
CA ARG A 413 -24.51 -6.02 -8.85
C ARG A 413 -25.61 -5.04 -9.25
N MET A 414 -25.30 -3.77 -9.49
CA MET A 414 -26.26 -2.79 -9.99
C MET A 414 -26.86 -3.23 -11.34
N GLU A 415 -26.03 -3.73 -12.24
CA GLU A 415 -26.48 -4.26 -13.54
C GLU A 415 -27.43 -5.45 -13.38
N GLN A 416 -27.15 -6.38 -12.45
CA GLN A 416 -28.03 -7.49 -12.15
C GLN A 416 -29.38 -7.03 -11.58
N CYS A 417 -29.37 -6.01 -10.71
CA CYS A 417 -30.58 -5.45 -10.13
C CYS A 417 -31.48 -4.77 -11.17
N GLU A 418 -30.90 -4.21 -12.24
CA GLU A 418 -31.65 -3.64 -13.36
C GLU A 418 -32.31 -4.69 -14.24
N LYS A 419 -31.62 -5.81 -14.47
CA LYS A 419 -32.19 -6.93 -15.24
C LYS A 419 -33.32 -7.64 -14.49
N TYR A 420 -33.25 -7.66 -13.17
CA TYR A 420 -34.19 -8.32 -12.30
C TYR A 420 -34.64 -7.37 -11.19
N PRO A 421 -35.49 -6.35 -11.50
CA PRO A 421 -35.86 -5.32 -10.55
C PRO A 421 -36.83 -5.89 -9.50
N GLU A 422 -36.30 -6.40 -8.42
CA GLU A 422 -37.08 -6.89 -7.27
C GLU A 422 -37.27 -5.82 -6.17
N GLY A 423 -37.08 -4.56 -6.51
CA GLY A 423 -37.22 -3.39 -5.66
C GLY A 423 -36.19 -2.31 -5.96
N PRO A 424 -36.27 -1.13 -5.36
CA PRO A 424 -35.38 -0.03 -5.63
C PRO A 424 -33.91 -0.33 -5.20
N MET A 425 -32.96 -0.04 -6.08
CA MET A 425 -31.54 -0.08 -5.73
C MET A 425 -31.22 0.99 -4.69
N ARG A 426 -30.64 0.59 -3.56
CA ARG A 426 -30.25 1.53 -2.51
C ARG A 426 -28.81 1.27 -2.08
N PHE A 427 -28.00 2.31 -2.10
CA PHE A 427 -26.67 2.28 -1.47
C PHE A 427 -26.74 2.35 0.06
N ARG A 428 -27.84 2.89 0.59
CA ARG A 428 -28.10 2.99 2.04
C ARG A 428 -29.48 2.44 2.34
N GLY A 429 -29.59 1.61 3.37
CA GLY A 429 -30.87 1.12 3.87
C GLY A 429 -31.00 -0.39 3.92
N ILE A 430 -32.09 -0.84 4.52
CA ILE A 430 -32.48 -2.24 4.63
C ILE A 430 -33.26 -2.59 3.35
N GLY A 431 -32.89 -3.65 2.66
CA GLY A 431 -33.61 -4.12 1.46
C GLY A 431 -32.83 -5.19 0.71
N ARG A 432 -33.50 -5.82 -0.28
CA ARG A 432 -32.96 -6.95 -1.04
C ARG A 432 -31.69 -6.64 -1.82
N HIS A 433 -31.49 -5.36 -2.18
CA HIS A 433 -30.32 -4.85 -2.92
C HIS A 433 -29.41 -3.98 -2.05
N ARG A 434 -29.16 -4.42 -0.82
CA ARG A 434 -28.28 -3.71 0.10
C ARG A 434 -26.82 -3.82 -0.36
N PHE A 435 -26.13 -2.68 -0.44
CA PHE A 435 -24.70 -2.60 -0.65
C PHE A 435 -24.02 -2.31 0.68
N HIS A 436 -23.14 -3.22 1.10
CA HIS A 436 -22.33 -2.99 2.29
C HIS A 436 -21.28 -1.92 2.01
N PRO A 437 -20.92 -1.07 2.98
CA PRO A 437 -19.83 -0.11 2.83
C PRO A 437 -18.49 -0.80 2.59
N PHE A 438 -17.56 -0.08 1.97
CA PHE A 438 -16.20 -0.58 1.76
C PHE A 438 -15.51 -0.88 3.09
N ARG A 439 -14.86 -2.03 3.16
CA ARG A 439 -14.07 -2.45 4.30
C ARG A 439 -12.70 -2.92 3.85
N TYR A 440 -11.67 -2.23 4.34
CA TYR A 440 -10.30 -2.62 4.10
C TYR A 440 -9.92 -3.85 4.93
N LYS A 441 -9.29 -4.82 4.27
CA LYS A 441 -8.66 -5.98 4.92
C LYS A 441 -7.16 -5.88 4.78
N HIS A 442 -6.48 -5.80 5.90
CA HIS A 442 -5.03 -5.82 5.91
C HIS A 442 -4.50 -7.25 5.69
N PHE A 443 -3.73 -7.46 4.62
CA PHE A 443 -3.14 -8.77 4.30
C PHE A 443 -1.68 -8.90 4.71
N GLY A 444 -1.17 -7.96 5.47
CA GLY A 444 0.23 -7.86 5.85
C GLY A 444 1.01 -6.90 4.97
N GLN A 445 2.24 -6.67 5.34
CA GLN A 445 3.17 -5.77 4.66
C GLN A 445 4.60 -6.32 4.76
N PHE A 446 5.41 -6.01 3.75
CA PHE A 446 6.79 -6.42 3.65
C PHE A 446 7.71 -5.21 3.51
N ALA A 447 8.93 -5.33 4.02
CA ALA A 447 10.01 -4.37 3.82
C ALA A 447 11.30 -5.14 3.51
N PRO A 448 11.71 -5.25 2.24
CA PRO A 448 13.04 -5.71 1.86
C PRO A 448 14.11 -4.79 2.45
N LEU A 449 15.14 -5.38 3.06
CA LEU A 449 16.17 -4.67 3.81
C LEU A 449 17.58 -4.85 3.24
N GLY A 450 17.70 -5.44 2.03
CA GLY A 450 18.96 -5.77 1.38
C GLY A 450 19.62 -7.04 1.93
N GLY A 451 20.67 -7.53 1.26
CA GLY A 451 21.38 -8.75 1.62
C GLY A 451 20.50 -9.99 1.68
N GLU A 452 19.52 -10.11 0.78
CA GLU A 452 18.51 -11.20 0.74
C GLU A 452 17.70 -11.32 2.04
N GLN A 453 17.48 -10.22 2.77
CA GLN A 453 16.70 -10.19 4.00
C GLN A 453 15.50 -9.27 3.88
N THR A 454 14.36 -9.77 4.29
CA THR A 454 13.09 -9.03 4.33
C THR A 454 12.48 -9.12 5.73
N ALA A 455 11.84 -8.03 6.14
CA ALA A 455 10.94 -8.02 7.28
C ALA A 455 9.49 -8.07 6.81
N ALA A 456 8.65 -8.82 7.50
CA ALA A 456 7.22 -8.94 7.22
C ALA A 456 6.41 -8.81 8.50
N GLN A 457 5.33 -8.05 8.40
CA GLN A 457 4.27 -8.03 9.39
C GLN A 457 3.00 -8.59 8.74
N LEU A 458 2.53 -9.71 9.25
CA LEU A 458 1.37 -10.44 8.74
C LEU A 458 0.19 -10.33 9.70
N PRO A 459 -1.05 -10.61 9.25
CA PRO A 459 -2.23 -10.58 10.12
C PRO A 459 -2.06 -11.44 11.38
N GLY A 460 -2.57 -10.97 12.51
CA GLY A 460 -2.47 -11.66 13.80
C GLY A 460 -1.17 -11.35 14.57
N ASP A 461 -0.58 -10.17 14.33
CA ASP A 461 0.67 -9.69 14.98
C ASP A 461 1.89 -10.60 14.72
N TRP A 462 1.85 -11.39 13.66
CA TRP A 462 2.96 -12.25 13.31
C TRP A 462 4.03 -11.48 12.55
N ILE A 463 5.24 -11.52 13.10
CA ILE A 463 6.43 -10.89 12.53
C ILE A 463 7.40 -11.97 12.07
N SER A 464 7.91 -11.81 10.88
CA SER A 464 8.95 -12.65 10.30
C SER A 464 10.06 -11.77 9.73
N VAL A 465 11.31 -12.16 9.94
CA VAL A 465 12.47 -11.42 9.45
C VAL A 465 13.55 -12.37 8.94
N GLY A 466 14.33 -11.92 7.96
CA GLY A 466 15.50 -12.64 7.46
C GLY A 466 15.30 -13.32 6.11
N TYR A 467 16.14 -14.31 5.80
CA TYR A 467 16.20 -14.98 4.50
C TYR A 467 14.93 -15.76 4.13
N SER A 468 14.30 -16.45 5.08
CA SER A 468 13.04 -17.17 4.83
C SER A 468 11.91 -16.22 4.44
N THR A 469 11.89 -15.04 5.05
CA THR A 469 10.92 -14.01 4.74
C THR A 469 11.16 -13.39 3.35
N GLN A 470 12.40 -13.34 2.88
CA GLN A 470 12.73 -12.93 1.52
C GLN A 470 12.10 -13.88 0.48
N TRP A 471 12.17 -15.19 0.69
CA TRP A 471 11.52 -16.15 -0.19
C TRP A 471 9.99 -16.03 -0.17
N LEU A 472 9.42 -15.79 0.99
CA LEU A 472 7.98 -15.49 1.10
C LEU A 472 7.61 -14.22 0.30
N TRP A 473 8.44 -13.18 0.38
CA TRP A 473 8.27 -11.95 -0.39
C TRP A 473 8.31 -12.22 -1.91
N TYR A 474 9.29 -12.98 -2.41
CA TYR A 474 9.35 -13.37 -3.82
C TYR A 474 8.07 -14.09 -4.26
N ALA A 475 7.60 -15.06 -3.48
CA ALA A 475 6.38 -15.82 -3.79
C ALA A 475 5.14 -14.94 -3.82
N VAL A 476 4.95 -14.09 -2.81
CA VAL A 476 3.80 -13.18 -2.71
C VAL A 476 3.82 -12.16 -3.84
N TYR A 477 4.97 -11.53 -4.12
CA TYR A 477 5.05 -10.51 -5.16
C TYR A 477 4.85 -11.11 -6.56
N THR A 478 5.43 -12.26 -6.84
CA THR A 478 5.16 -13.00 -8.09
C THR A 478 3.66 -13.28 -8.25
N SER A 479 2.98 -13.73 -7.19
CA SER A 479 1.55 -14.03 -7.24
C SER A 479 0.69 -12.79 -7.49
N LYS A 480 1.13 -11.60 -7.06
CA LYS A 480 0.41 -10.33 -7.21
C LYS A 480 0.65 -9.64 -8.56
N LEU A 481 1.66 -10.05 -9.33
CA LEU A 481 1.87 -9.53 -10.69
C LEU A 481 0.65 -9.83 -11.57
N VAL A 482 0.31 -8.87 -12.43
CA VAL A 482 -0.98 -8.82 -13.13
C VAL A 482 -1.13 -9.94 -14.15
N SER A 483 -0.08 -10.26 -14.91
CA SER A 483 -0.12 -11.23 -15.98
C SER A 483 0.95 -12.31 -15.83
N TRP A 484 0.76 -13.41 -16.58
CA TRP A 484 1.75 -14.46 -16.72
C TRP A 484 3.06 -13.95 -17.31
N ARG A 485 2.95 -13.08 -18.29
CA ARG A 485 4.11 -12.47 -18.94
C ARG A 485 4.98 -11.75 -17.92
N THR A 486 4.41 -10.88 -17.09
CA THR A 486 5.16 -10.14 -16.07
C THR A 486 5.74 -11.07 -15.00
N ARG A 487 5.02 -12.14 -14.61
CA ARG A 487 5.54 -13.14 -13.67
C ARG A 487 6.78 -13.84 -14.17
N VAL A 488 6.74 -14.34 -15.42
CA VAL A 488 7.88 -15.02 -16.06
C VAL A 488 9.07 -14.06 -16.19
N LEU A 489 8.83 -12.83 -16.63
CA LEU A 489 9.90 -11.85 -16.82
C LEU A 489 10.58 -11.49 -15.51
N VAL A 490 9.83 -11.19 -14.44
CA VAL A 490 10.40 -10.83 -13.14
C VAL A 490 11.17 -12.01 -12.52
N VAL A 491 10.65 -13.22 -12.60
CA VAL A 491 11.37 -14.42 -12.12
C VAL A 491 12.65 -14.64 -12.91
N SER A 492 12.61 -14.45 -14.24
CA SER A 492 13.81 -14.54 -15.09
C SER A 492 14.84 -13.48 -14.73
N ASP A 493 14.43 -12.25 -14.43
CA ASP A 493 15.33 -11.19 -13.99
C ASP A 493 15.99 -11.51 -12.65
N TRP A 494 15.26 -12.03 -11.67
CA TRP A 494 15.84 -12.49 -10.41
C TRP A 494 16.84 -13.63 -10.59
N LEU A 495 16.55 -14.60 -11.47
CA LEU A 495 17.48 -15.68 -11.82
C LEU A 495 18.74 -15.14 -12.51
N ARG A 496 18.56 -14.22 -13.48
CA ARG A 496 19.66 -13.56 -14.17
C ARG A 496 20.56 -12.81 -13.20
N ARG A 497 19.96 -12.05 -12.27
CA ARG A 497 20.69 -11.36 -11.20
C ARG A 497 21.52 -12.33 -10.36
N SER A 498 20.96 -13.48 -9.97
CA SER A 498 21.68 -14.43 -9.11
C SER A 498 22.86 -15.12 -9.81
N ILE A 499 22.86 -15.19 -11.16
CA ILE A 499 23.92 -15.82 -11.96
C ILE A 499 24.95 -14.79 -12.42
N PHE A 500 24.51 -13.63 -12.91
CA PHE A 500 25.34 -12.65 -13.64
C PHE A 500 25.54 -11.33 -12.88
N GLY A 501 24.90 -11.15 -11.72
CA GLY A 501 24.82 -9.85 -11.04
C GLY A 501 23.74 -8.94 -11.62
N ARG A 502 23.68 -7.71 -11.07
CA ARG A 502 22.73 -6.67 -11.54
C ARG A 502 23.24 -6.04 -12.82
N ASP A 503 22.29 -5.52 -13.61
CA ASP A 503 22.66 -4.77 -14.80
C ASP A 503 23.23 -3.40 -14.40
N SER A 504 24.55 -3.24 -14.62
CA SER A 504 25.31 -2.03 -14.38
C SER A 504 25.45 -1.14 -15.63
N SER A 505 24.77 -1.49 -16.73
CA SER A 505 24.82 -0.68 -17.95
C SER A 505 24.08 0.65 -17.77
N ARG A 506 24.56 1.66 -18.50
CA ARG A 506 24.00 3.03 -18.51
C ARG A 506 22.77 3.17 -19.44
N ILE A 507 22.31 2.08 -20.02
CA ILE A 507 21.27 2.08 -21.08
C ILE A 507 19.87 2.19 -20.46
#